data_5701fc04fd773792a4e9b48c10a7d6b5
#
_entry.id   5701fc04fd773792a4e9b48c10a7d6b5
#
_cell.length_a   1.000
_cell.length_b   1.000
_cell.length_c   1.000
_cell.angle_alpha   90.00
_cell.angle_beta   90.00
_cell.angle_gamma   90.00
#
_symmetry.space_group_name_H-M   'P 1'
#
loop_
_entity.id
_entity.type
_entity.pdbx_description
1 polymer ?
#
loop_
_entity_poly.entity_id
_entity_poly.type
_entity_poly.pdbx_seq_one_letter_code
_entity_poly.pdbx_strand_id
1 'polypeptide(L)'
;MEDGFLRRGMATFTFDGPGQGETWFQGGMIVDFECATSAVIDYLEKSSQVDANRLGVFGPSMGGYLAPRSAACDDRIKACTFAGGMYDRTRVLNRLDDPFEFARIAHIWKVYDKQKLVELHQQCTLEGLAPKIRCPLVVVHGTQDFVPVEQAKRIYDEASGPKEWVLLEGGNHVCNNMPFRYRPLIGDFLAKHLAAERV
;
A
#
# COMPACT_ATOMS: atom_id res chain seq x y z
N MET A 1 8.23 7.12 -11.14
CA MET A 1 7.16 7.57 -10.22
C MET A 1 7.58 8.83 -9.49
N GLU A 2 8.72 8.83 -8.85
CA GLU A 2 9.29 9.96 -8.10
C GLU A 2 9.34 11.26 -8.89
N ASP A 3 9.95 11.27 -10.08
CA ASP A 3 9.94 12.46 -10.96
C ASP A 3 8.55 13.05 -11.20
N GLY A 4 7.53 12.17 -11.28
CA GLY A 4 6.15 12.59 -11.46
C GLY A 4 5.59 13.35 -10.26
N PHE A 5 6.00 12.99 -9.04
CA PHE A 5 5.65 13.68 -7.80
C PHE A 5 6.44 14.99 -7.65
N LEU A 6 7.75 14.93 -7.88
CA LEU A 6 8.63 16.12 -7.80
C LEU A 6 8.17 17.23 -8.76
N ARG A 7 7.78 16.89 -10.00
CA ARG A 7 7.23 17.85 -10.97
C ARG A 7 5.92 18.50 -10.52
N ARG A 8 5.24 17.93 -9.52
CA ARG A 8 4.01 18.47 -8.91
C ARG A 8 4.27 19.15 -7.56
N GLY A 9 5.55 19.41 -7.25
CA GLY A 9 5.96 20.09 -6.01
C GLY A 9 5.85 19.22 -4.75
N MET A 10 5.79 17.89 -4.91
CA MET A 10 5.75 16.95 -3.79
C MET A 10 7.13 16.31 -3.58
N ALA A 11 7.64 16.34 -2.35
CA ALA A 11 8.77 15.51 -1.96
C ALA A 11 8.35 14.03 -1.88
N THR A 12 9.31 13.13 -2.03
CA THR A 12 9.09 11.68 -1.90
C THR A 12 10.03 11.10 -0.85
N PHE A 13 9.49 10.18 -0.06
CA PHE A 13 10.25 9.38 0.88
C PHE A 13 9.91 7.91 0.67
N THR A 14 10.90 7.11 0.33
CA THR A 14 10.78 5.67 0.12
C THR A 14 11.53 4.95 1.23
N PHE A 15 10.92 3.92 1.81
CA PHE A 15 11.54 3.16 2.89
C PHE A 15 11.30 1.66 2.74
N ASP A 16 12.21 0.88 3.28
CA ASP A 16 12.08 -0.53 3.50
C ASP A 16 11.61 -0.78 4.94
N GLY A 17 10.41 -1.34 5.07
CA GLY A 17 9.87 -1.73 6.39
C GLY A 17 10.29 -3.15 6.78
N PRO A 18 9.79 -3.68 7.92
CA PRO A 18 10.15 -5.01 8.41
C PRO A 18 10.04 -6.10 7.34
N GLY A 19 11.07 -6.91 7.22
CA GLY A 19 11.18 -7.98 6.22
C GLY A 19 11.51 -7.53 4.80
N GLN A 20 11.88 -6.25 4.59
CA GLN A 20 12.22 -5.67 3.30
C GLN A 20 13.66 -5.14 3.33
N GLY A 21 14.37 -5.17 2.18
CA GLY A 21 15.71 -4.63 2.06
C GLY A 21 16.63 -4.97 3.22
N GLU A 22 17.35 -3.99 3.74
CA GLU A 22 18.28 -4.18 4.87
C GLU A 22 17.58 -4.47 6.21
N THR A 23 16.34 -4.05 6.39
CA THR A 23 15.59 -4.33 7.63
C THR A 23 15.33 -5.83 7.81
N TRP A 24 15.38 -6.61 6.72
CA TRP A 24 15.28 -8.06 6.78
C TRP A 24 16.37 -8.69 7.67
N PHE A 25 17.56 -8.10 7.74
CA PHE A 25 18.62 -8.61 8.62
C PHE A 25 18.27 -8.48 10.10
N GLN A 26 17.41 -7.52 10.45
CA GLN A 26 16.95 -7.26 11.82
C GLN A 26 15.73 -8.12 12.19
N GLY A 27 14.87 -8.46 11.23
CA GLY A 27 13.67 -9.26 11.45
C GLY A 27 12.93 -9.60 10.15
N GLY A 28 11.98 -10.54 10.23
CA GLY A 28 11.07 -10.85 9.13
C GLY A 28 9.93 -9.83 9.03
N MET A 29 9.07 -10.05 8.03
CA MET A 29 7.83 -9.28 7.87
C MET A 29 6.93 -9.43 9.11
N ILE A 30 6.14 -8.40 9.39
CA ILE A 30 5.20 -8.36 10.51
C ILE A 30 3.77 -8.13 10.01
N VAL A 31 2.78 -8.47 10.82
CA VAL A 31 1.35 -8.30 10.50
C VAL A 31 0.94 -6.84 10.60
N ASP A 32 1.32 -6.16 11.66
CA ASP A 32 1.00 -4.77 11.99
C ASP A 32 2.02 -3.78 11.36
N PHE A 33 2.17 -3.89 10.04
CA PHE A 33 3.13 -3.08 9.27
C PHE A 33 2.90 -1.57 9.40
N GLU A 34 1.70 -1.14 9.74
CA GLU A 34 1.36 0.27 9.99
C GLU A 34 2.27 0.92 11.04
N CYS A 35 2.80 0.16 12.00
CA CYS A 35 3.73 0.71 13.00
C CYS A 35 5.04 1.20 12.36
N ALA A 36 5.51 0.54 11.30
CA ALA A 36 6.68 1.00 10.54
C ALA A 36 6.38 2.30 9.78
N THR A 37 5.20 2.42 9.19
CA THR A 37 4.76 3.66 8.53
C THR A 37 4.63 4.80 9.54
N SER A 38 4.03 4.57 10.71
CA SER A 38 3.94 5.57 11.78
C SER A 38 5.31 6.02 12.28
N ALA A 39 6.27 5.10 12.42
CA ALA A 39 7.64 5.46 12.79
C ALA A 39 8.34 6.34 11.73
N VAL A 40 8.06 6.11 10.45
CA VAL A 40 8.53 6.97 9.35
C VAL A 40 7.88 8.36 9.45
N ILE A 41 6.58 8.44 9.73
CA ILE A 41 5.87 9.70 9.92
C ILE A 41 6.46 10.47 11.11
N ASP A 42 6.72 9.81 12.26
CA ASP A 42 7.39 10.40 13.42
C ASP A 42 8.78 10.97 13.10
N TYR A 43 9.49 10.34 12.16
CA TYR A 43 10.77 10.85 11.68
C TYR A 43 10.56 12.09 10.78
N LEU A 44 9.60 12.06 9.87
CA LEU A 44 9.32 13.16 8.96
C LEU A 44 8.80 14.40 9.69
N GLU A 45 8.03 14.24 10.77
CA GLU A 45 7.58 15.37 11.63
C GLU A 45 8.73 16.16 12.26
N LYS A 46 9.88 15.54 12.40
CA LYS A 46 11.10 16.21 12.94
C LYS A 46 11.92 16.92 11.86
N SER A 47 11.58 16.71 10.58
CA SER A 47 12.29 17.30 9.45
C SER A 47 11.75 18.70 9.14
N SER A 48 12.65 19.69 9.03
CA SER A 48 12.28 21.03 8.55
C SER A 48 12.13 21.11 7.02
N GLN A 49 12.39 20.03 6.29
CA GLN A 49 12.36 20.01 4.83
C GLN A 49 11.01 19.59 4.25
N VAL A 50 10.13 19.04 5.08
CA VAL A 50 8.82 18.53 4.65
C VAL A 50 7.70 19.07 5.55
N ASP A 51 6.53 19.26 4.98
CA ASP A 51 5.33 19.58 5.73
C ASP A 51 4.63 18.28 6.12
N ALA A 52 4.85 17.82 7.32
CA ALA A 52 4.27 16.58 7.83
C ALA A 52 2.74 16.64 8.03
N ASN A 53 2.10 17.81 7.92
CA ASN A 53 0.64 17.92 7.93
C ASN A 53 0.01 17.55 6.58
N ARG A 54 0.82 17.34 5.56
CA ARG A 54 0.39 17.06 4.18
C ARG A 54 1.01 15.78 3.65
N LEU A 55 0.92 14.70 4.41
CA LEU A 55 1.48 13.39 4.04
C LEU A 55 0.47 12.56 3.24
N GLY A 56 0.93 12.01 2.14
CA GLY A 56 0.18 11.01 1.37
C GLY A 56 0.96 9.71 1.25
N VAL A 57 0.24 8.62 1.07
CA VAL A 57 0.87 7.32 0.83
C VAL A 57 0.50 6.78 -0.55
N PHE A 58 1.48 6.13 -1.20
CA PHE A 58 1.28 5.38 -2.42
C PHE A 58 1.87 3.98 -2.29
N GLY A 59 1.08 2.95 -2.61
CA GLY A 59 1.52 1.57 -2.54
C GLY A 59 1.14 0.75 -3.78
N PRO A 60 2.11 0.24 -4.57
CA PRO A 60 1.85 -0.73 -5.63
C PRO A 60 1.96 -2.17 -5.12
N SER A 61 1.18 -3.11 -5.67
CA SER A 61 1.27 -4.55 -5.38
C SER A 61 1.09 -4.87 -3.89
N MET A 62 2.15 -5.33 -3.21
CA MET A 62 2.17 -5.49 -1.76
C MET A 62 1.82 -4.17 -1.06
N GLY A 63 2.30 -3.04 -1.57
CA GLY A 63 1.93 -1.72 -1.10
C GLY A 63 0.43 -1.43 -1.23
N GLY A 64 -0.28 -2.13 -2.15
CA GLY A 64 -1.73 -2.06 -2.25
C GLY A 64 -2.50 -2.72 -1.09
N TYR A 65 -1.80 -3.43 -0.20
CA TYR A 65 -2.27 -3.85 1.11
C TYR A 65 -1.73 -2.94 2.22
N LEU A 66 -0.44 -2.59 2.16
CA LEU A 66 0.25 -1.86 3.22
C LEU A 66 -0.19 -0.38 3.31
N ALA A 67 -0.39 0.29 2.17
CA ALA A 67 -0.79 1.70 2.14
C ALA A 67 -2.21 1.92 2.71
N PRO A 68 -3.26 1.20 2.28
CA PRO A 68 -4.58 1.34 2.88
C PRO A 68 -4.62 0.91 4.35
N ARG A 69 -3.83 -0.11 4.76
CA ARG A 69 -3.67 -0.49 6.16
C ARG A 69 -3.10 0.66 6.99
N SER A 70 -2.02 1.29 6.51
CA SER A 70 -1.41 2.44 7.16
C SER A 70 -2.38 3.63 7.25
N ALA A 71 -3.11 3.93 6.18
CA ALA A 71 -4.11 5.01 6.16
C ALA A 71 -5.31 4.75 7.08
N ALA A 72 -5.62 3.49 7.36
CA ALA A 72 -6.66 3.11 8.32
C ALA A 72 -6.24 3.28 9.79
N CYS A 73 -4.92 3.27 10.07
CA CYS A 73 -4.37 3.23 11.41
C CYS A 73 -3.66 4.52 11.83
N ASP A 74 -3.39 5.44 10.89
CA ASP A 74 -2.70 6.71 11.17
C ASP A 74 -3.38 7.89 10.49
N ASP A 75 -4.11 8.69 11.25
CA ASP A 75 -4.88 9.85 10.76
C ASP A 75 -4.00 11.01 10.25
N ARG A 76 -2.67 10.93 10.43
CA ARG A 76 -1.72 11.88 9.84
C ARG A 76 -1.57 11.69 8.34
N ILE A 77 -1.99 10.55 7.80
CA ILE A 77 -2.06 10.30 6.35
C ILE A 77 -3.28 11.02 5.79
N LYS A 78 -3.04 12.02 4.93
CA LYS A 78 -4.07 12.91 4.37
C LYS A 78 -4.59 12.47 3.00
N ALA A 79 -3.90 11.56 2.31
CA ALA A 79 -4.37 10.96 1.08
C ALA A 79 -3.74 9.56 0.92
N CYS A 80 -4.52 8.61 0.43
CA CYS A 80 -4.08 7.25 0.18
C CYS A 80 -4.28 6.88 -1.30
N THR A 81 -3.26 6.28 -1.91
CA THR A 81 -3.35 5.79 -3.26
C THR A 81 -2.70 4.40 -3.37
N PHE A 82 -3.30 3.53 -4.17
CA PHE A 82 -2.66 2.26 -4.44
C PHE A 82 -3.05 1.67 -5.82
N ALA A 83 -2.22 0.74 -6.30
CA ALA A 83 -2.45 0.02 -7.54
C ALA A 83 -2.26 -1.49 -7.32
N GLY A 84 -3.20 -2.31 -7.81
CA GLY A 84 -3.16 -3.78 -7.65
C GLY A 84 -3.31 -4.21 -6.18
N GLY A 85 -4.30 -3.64 -5.48
CA GLY A 85 -4.52 -3.82 -4.03
C GLY A 85 -5.10 -5.17 -3.66
N MET A 86 -4.73 -5.63 -2.47
CA MET A 86 -5.24 -6.86 -1.85
C MET A 86 -5.96 -6.51 -0.54
N TYR A 87 -7.18 -7.02 -0.37
CA TYR A 87 -7.93 -6.88 0.89
C TYR A 87 -7.37 -7.80 1.98
N ASP A 88 -7.00 -9.01 1.59
CA ASP A 88 -6.38 -9.99 2.45
C ASP A 88 -5.26 -10.75 1.74
N ARG A 89 -4.46 -11.48 2.50
CA ARG A 89 -3.35 -12.26 1.97
C ARG A 89 -3.60 -13.76 1.96
N THR A 90 -4.85 -14.20 2.11
CA THR A 90 -5.21 -15.61 2.16
C THR A 90 -4.88 -16.35 0.86
N ARG A 91 -4.90 -15.67 -0.30
CA ARG A 91 -4.47 -16.26 -1.57
C ARG A 91 -3.04 -16.80 -1.56
N VAL A 92 -2.18 -16.25 -0.73
CA VAL A 92 -0.80 -16.73 -0.59
C VAL A 92 -0.78 -18.15 -0.05
N LEU A 93 -1.80 -18.53 0.75
CA LEU A 93 -1.92 -19.85 1.37
C LEU A 93 -1.96 -20.97 0.32
N ASN A 94 -2.65 -20.74 -0.81
CA ASN A 94 -2.76 -21.71 -1.90
C ASN A 94 -1.42 -21.97 -2.61
N ARG A 95 -0.39 -21.18 -2.32
CA ARG A 95 0.95 -21.28 -2.92
C ARG A 95 1.96 -21.96 -1.98
N LEU A 96 1.60 -22.18 -0.72
CA LEU A 96 2.49 -22.77 0.29
C LEU A 96 2.74 -24.29 0.06
N ASP A 97 2.02 -24.92 -0.87
CA ASP A 97 2.28 -26.31 -1.28
C ASP A 97 3.40 -26.41 -2.32
N ASP A 98 3.70 -25.31 -3.04
CA ASP A 98 4.85 -25.22 -3.92
C ASP A 98 6.12 -24.97 -3.10
N PRO A 99 7.16 -25.83 -3.19
CA PRO A 99 8.38 -25.70 -2.37
C PRO A 99 9.12 -24.38 -2.59
N PHE A 100 9.13 -23.85 -3.82
CA PHE A 100 9.81 -22.59 -4.15
C PHE A 100 9.06 -21.41 -3.52
N GLU A 101 7.73 -21.37 -3.66
CA GLU A 101 6.90 -20.31 -3.04
C GLU A 101 6.96 -20.37 -1.50
N PHE A 102 6.92 -21.58 -0.94
CA PHE A 102 7.10 -21.75 0.49
C PHE A 102 8.45 -21.18 0.95
N ALA A 103 9.55 -21.55 0.30
CA ALA A 103 10.88 -21.07 0.65
C ALA A 103 10.97 -19.53 0.56
N ARG A 104 10.41 -18.94 -0.49
CA ARG A 104 10.37 -17.49 -0.71
C ARG A 104 9.56 -16.78 0.39
N ILE A 105 8.38 -17.29 0.72
CA ILE A 105 7.51 -16.71 1.75
C ILE A 105 8.14 -16.89 3.13
N ALA A 106 8.65 -18.08 3.45
CA ALA A 106 9.34 -18.38 4.69
C ALA A 106 10.56 -17.46 4.90
N HIS A 107 11.31 -17.19 3.84
CA HIS A 107 12.44 -16.26 3.88
C HIS A 107 12.01 -14.83 4.24
N ILE A 108 10.95 -14.30 3.60
CA ILE A 108 10.44 -12.94 3.86
C ILE A 108 9.97 -12.79 5.33
N TRP A 109 9.28 -13.79 5.84
CA TRP A 109 8.76 -13.80 7.21
C TRP A 109 9.78 -14.26 8.26
N LYS A 110 10.89 -14.88 7.85
CA LYS A 110 11.81 -15.63 8.72
C LYS A 110 11.11 -16.68 9.57
N VAL A 111 10.07 -17.28 9.03
CA VAL A 111 9.27 -18.34 9.65
C VAL A 111 9.25 -19.53 8.72
N TYR A 112 9.82 -20.65 9.15
CA TYR A 112 9.99 -21.87 8.35
C TYR A 112 9.01 -22.98 8.74
N ASP A 113 8.06 -22.68 9.59
CA ASP A 113 6.92 -23.52 9.92
C ASP A 113 5.72 -23.11 9.07
N LYS A 114 5.18 -24.08 8.29
CA LYS A 114 4.07 -23.83 7.36
C LYS A 114 2.80 -23.43 8.08
N GLN A 115 2.47 -24.08 9.20
CA GLN A 115 1.26 -23.79 9.96
C GLN A 115 1.31 -22.36 10.52
N LYS A 116 2.45 -21.96 11.04
CA LYS A 116 2.67 -20.61 11.55
C LYS A 116 2.60 -19.55 10.45
N LEU A 117 3.08 -19.85 9.24
CA LEU A 117 2.90 -18.96 8.07
C LEU A 117 1.42 -18.81 7.71
N VAL A 118 0.64 -19.89 7.75
CA VAL A 118 -0.81 -19.83 7.53
C VAL A 118 -1.46 -18.88 8.53
N GLU A 119 -1.18 -19.04 9.83
CA GLU A 119 -1.73 -18.20 10.91
C GLU A 119 -1.38 -16.71 10.73
N LEU A 120 -0.13 -16.40 10.35
CA LEU A 120 0.31 -15.03 10.09
C LEU A 120 -0.40 -14.42 8.87
N HIS A 121 -0.55 -15.17 7.79
CA HIS A 121 -1.24 -14.67 6.59
C HIS A 121 -2.73 -14.48 6.80
N GLN A 122 -3.38 -15.30 7.63
CA GLN A 122 -4.78 -15.11 8.01
C GLN A 122 -5.02 -13.82 8.80
N GLN A 123 -4.02 -13.35 9.55
CA GLN A 123 -4.08 -12.07 10.26
C GLN A 123 -3.83 -10.87 9.33
N CYS A 124 -3.25 -11.10 8.13
CA CYS A 124 -3.02 -10.05 7.15
C CYS A 124 -4.30 -9.75 6.37
N THR A 125 -5.21 -9.03 6.98
CA THR A 125 -6.49 -8.60 6.41
C THR A 125 -6.77 -7.13 6.69
N LEU A 126 -7.56 -6.49 5.84
CA LEU A 126 -8.13 -5.15 6.06
C LEU A 126 -9.54 -5.20 6.67
N GLU A 127 -9.99 -6.39 7.09
CA GLU A 127 -11.27 -6.54 7.79
C GLU A 127 -11.30 -5.70 9.07
N GLY A 128 -12.34 -4.88 9.20
CA GLY A 128 -12.46 -3.92 10.31
C GLY A 128 -11.50 -2.73 10.25
N LEU A 129 -10.52 -2.73 9.32
CA LEU A 129 -9.62 -1.59 9.05
C LEU A 129 -10.10 -0.75 7.87
N ALA A 130 -10.50 -1.36 6.76
CA ALA A 130 -10.92 -0.62 5.57
C ALA A 130 -11.96 0.48 5.86
N PRO A 131 -12.99 0.28 6.73
CA PRO A 131 -13.93 1.34 7.10
C PRO A 131 -13.30 2.52 7.84
N LYS A 132 -12.09 2.38 8.38
CA LYS A 132 -11.37 3.45 9.08
C LYS A 132 -10.59 4.36 8.13
N ILE A 133 -10.48 4.03 6.85
CA ILE A 133 -9.86 4.89 5.83
C ILE A 133 -10.78 6.08 5.59
N ARG A 134 -10.46 7.23 6.16
CA ARG A 134 -11.24 8.47 6.10
C ARG A 134 -10.64 9.50 5.16
N CYS A 135 -9.34 9.41 4.90
CA CYS A 135 -8.69 10.31 3.94
C CYS A 135 -9.14 10.01 2.51
N PRO A 136 -9.01 10.99 1.59
CA PRO A 136 -9.22 10.76 0.17
C PRO A 136 -8.44 9.56 -0.35
N LEU A 137 -9.12 8.69 -1.10
CA LEU A 137 -8.61 7.41 -1.60
C LEU A 137 -8.75 7.31 -3.11
N VAL A 138 -7.69 6.97 -3.83
CA VAL A 138 -7.83 6.49 -5.21
C VAL A 138 -7.31 5.06 -5.34
N VAL A 139 -8.13 4.22 -5.93
CA VAL A 139 -7.84 2.81 -6.18
C VAL A 139 -7.67 2.60 -7.69
N VAL A 140 -6.50 2.12 -8.10
CA VAL A 140 -6.23 1.74 -9.48
C VAL A 140 -6.10 0.23 -9.59
N HIS A 141 -6.80 -0.38 -10.55
CA HIS A 141 -6.70 -1.82 -10.80
C HIS A 141 -6.75 -2.13 -12.29
N GLY A 142 -6.12 -3.21 -12.71
CA GLY A 142 -6.13 -3.67 -14.09
C GLY A 142 -7.09 -4.84 -14.28
N THR A 143 -7.82 -4.89 -15.41
CA THR A 143 -8.73 -6.02 -15.68
C THR A 143 -8.02 -7.35 -15.95
N GLN A 144 -6.71 -7.31 -16.21
CA GLN A 144 -5.85 -8.49 -16.41
C GLN A 144 -4.84 -8.66 -15.26
N ASP A 145 -5.12 -8.08 -14.10
CA ASP A 145 -4.30 -8.30 -12.90
C ASP A 145 -4.50 -9.73 -12.37
N PHE A 146 -3.44 -10.37 -11.91
CA PHE A 146 -3.55 -11.69 -11.27
C PHE A 146 -4.19 -11.61 -9.86
N VAL A 147 -4.21 -10.43 -9.24
CA VAL A 147 -5.02 -10.17 -8.05
C VAL A 147 -6.45 -9.92 -8.51
N PRO A 148 -7.46 -10.64 -8.00
CA PRO A 148 -8.84 -10.41 -8.39
C PRO A 148 -9.29 -8.98 -8.10
N VAL A 149 -10.02 -8.40 -9.03
CA VAL A 149 -10.54 -7.03 -8.92
C VAL A 149 -11.39 -6.83 -7.66
N GLU A 150 -12.07 -7.89 -7.20
CA GLU A 150 -12.90 -7.90 -6.00
C GLU A 150 -12.12 -7.56 -4.74
N GLN A 151 -10.83 -7.90 -4.69
CA GLN A 151 -9.95 -7.58 -3.56
C GLN A 151 -9.77 -6.06 -3.42
N ALA A 152 -9.42 -5.39 -4.51
CA ALA A 152 -9.28 -3.94 -4.52
C ALA A 152 -10.64 -3.23 -4.42
N LYS A 153 -11.69 -3.81 -5.04
CA LYS A 153 -13.05 -3.26 -4.99
C LYS A 153 -13.61 -3.27 -3.57
N ARG A 154 -13.33 -4.32 -2.80
CA ARG A 154 -13.77 -4.41 -1.41
C ARG A 154 -13.13 -3.31 -0.55
N ILE A 155 -11.84 -3.00 -0.73
CA ILE A 155 -11.21 -1.87 -0.03
C ILE A 155 -11.92 -0.55 -0.39
N TYR A 156 -12.16 -0.35 -1.69
CA TYR A 156 -12.87 0.82 -2.17
C TYR A 156 -14.28 0.94 -1.56
N ASP A 157 -15.05 -0.14 -1.56
CA ASP A 157 -16.43 -0.12 -1.09
C ASP A 157 -16.53 0.18 0.41
N GLU A 158 -15.66 -0.44 1.22
CA GLU A 158 -15.67 -0.30 2.68
C GLU A 158 -15.04 1.01 3.19
N ALA A 159 -14.13 1.64 2.44
CA ALA A 159 -13.53 2.92 2.85
C ALA A 159 -14.58 4.00 3.05
N SER A 160 -14.46 4.81 4.12
CA SER A 160 -15.45 5.83 4.51
C SER A 160 -15.18 7.21 3.93
N GLY A 161 -13.94 7.50 3.50
CA GLY A 161 -13.55 8.80 2.95
C GLY A 161 -14.01 9.02 1.50
N PRO A 162 -13.77 10.23 0.96
CA PRO A 162 -13.95 10.48 -0.47
C PRO A 162 -13.09 9.53 -1.28
N LYS A 163 -13.64 8.93 -2.33
CA LYS A 163 -12.94 7.86 -3.04
C LYS A 163 -13.20 7.83 -4.53
N GLU A 164 -12.17 7.47 -5.31
CA GLU A 164 -12.22 7.33 -6.75
C GLU A 164 -11.81 5.90 -7.15
N TRP A 165 -12.57 5.29 -8.06
CA TRP A 165 -12.29 3.96 -8.60
C TRP A 165 -11.82 4.07 -10.04
N VAL A 166 -10.66 3.49 -10.35
CA VAL A 166 -10.06 3.49 -11.69
C VAL A 166 -9.74 2.07 -12.11
N LEU A 167 -10.60 1.49 -12.94
CA LEU A 167 -10.37 0.20 -13.57
C LEU A 167 -9.81 0.42 -14.98
N LEU A 168 -8.61 -0.08 -15.24
CA LEU A 168 -7.95 0.04 -16.52
C LEU A 168 -8.12 -1.25 -17.33
N GLU A 169 -8.91 -1.14 -18.41
CA GLU A 169 -9.11 -2.25 -19.34
C GLU A 169 -7.78 -2.66 -19.98
N GLY A 170 -7.49 -3.97 -19.96
CA GLY A 170 -6.22 -4.54 -20.43
C GLY A 170 -5.01 -4.26 -19.51
N GLY A 171 -5.21 -3.61 -18.36
CA GLY A 171 -4.16 -3.39 -17.37
C GLY A 171 -3.73 -4.70 -16.72
N ASN A 172 -2.43 -4.98 -16.72
CA ASN A 172 -1.85 -6.11 -16.00
C ASN A 172 -1.63 -5.75 -14.51
N HIS A 173 -0.91 -6.61 -13.78
CA HIS A 173 -0.59 -6.35 -12.37
C HIS A 173 0.01 -4.95 -12.15
N VAL A 174 -0.65 -4.17 -11.27
CA VAL A 174 -0.29 -2.76 -10.99
C VAL A 174 -0.39 -1.87 -12.23
N CYS A 175 -1.03 -2.32 -13.32
CA CYS A 175 -1.09 -1.62 -14.61
C CYS A 175 0.29 -1.26 -15.18
N ASN A 176 1.31 -2.09 -14.94
CA ASN A 176 2.68 -1.83 -15.37
C ASN A 176 2.86 -1.76 -16.90
N ASN A 177 1.93 -2.33 -17.67
CA ASN A 177 1.86 -2.16 -19.13
C ASN A 177 1.26 -0.81 -19.57
N MET A 178 0.68 -0.04 -18.65
CA MET A 178 0.05 1.25 -18.91
C MET A 178 0.51 2.36 -17.94
N PRO A 179 1.83 2.52 -17.70
CA PRO A 179 2.34 3.45 -16.69
C PRO A 179 1.97 4.91 -17.00
N PHE A 180 1.84 5.25 -18.27
CA PHE A 180 1.44 6.59 -18.75
C PHE A 180 -0.03 6.93 -18.44
N ARG A 181 -0.87 5.95 -18.10
CA ARG A 181 -2.28 6.18 -17.70
C ARG A 181 -2.43 6.37 -16.21
N TYR A 182 -1.88 5.49 -15.39
CA TYR A 182 -2.16 5.51 -13.95
C TYR A 182 -1.20 6.39 -13.14
N ARG A 183 0.09 6.51 -13.56
CA ARG A 183 1.07 7.30 -12.80
C ARG A 183 0.75 8.79 -12.74
N PRO A 184 0.38 9.46 -13.86
CA PRO A 184 -0.07 10.84 -13.80
C PRO A 184 -1.33 11.01 -12.94
N LEU A 185 -2.31 10.11 -13.08
CA LEU A 185 -3.56 10.14 -12.31
C LEU A 185 -3.28 10.12 -10.79
N ILE A 186 -2.43 9.19 -10.32
CA ILE A 186 -2.03 9.13 -8.90
C ILE A 186 -1.31 10.41 -8.49
N GLY A 187 -0.41 10.92 -9.33
CA GLY A 187 0.31 12.16 -9.08
C GLY A 187 -0.61 13.37 -8.95
N ASP A 188 -1.58 13.50 -9.85
CA ASP A 188 -2.56 14.59 -9.86
C ASP A 188 -3.51 14.49 -8.65
N PHE A 189 -3.95 13.27 -8.30
CA PHE A 189 -4.78 13.03 -7.13
C PHE A 189 -4.05 13.45 -5.84
N LEU A 190 -2.80 13.00 -5.63
CA LEU A 190 -2.03 13.37 -4.45
C LEU A 190 -1.76 14.88 -4.42
N ALA A 191 -1.36 15.48 -5.53
CA ALA A 191 -1.15 16.93 -5.61
C ALA A 191 -2.39 17.73 -5.23
N LYS A 192 -3.58 17.30 -5.70
CA LYS A 192 -4.87 17.92 -5.36
C LYS A 192 -5.18 17.87 -3.87
N HIS A 193 -4.98 16.72 -3.24
CA HIS A 193 -5.39 16.49 -1.85
C HIS A 193 -4.32 16.85 -0.81
N LEU A 194 -3.08 17.06 -1.25
CA LEU A 194 -1.96 17.51 -0.43
C LEU A 194 -1.58 18.98 -0.70
N ALA A 195 -2.33 19.69 -1.57
CA ALA A 195 -2.09 21.12 -1.80
C ALA A 195 -2.25 21.92 -0.49
N ALA A 196 -1.41 22.95 -0.29
CA ALA A 196 -1.66 23.91 0.76
C ALA A 196 -3.00 24.61 0.51
N GLU A 197 -3.79 24.82 1.57
CA GLU A 197 -4.95 25.70 1.46
C GLU A 197 -4.47 27.07 0.98
N ARG A 198 -5.05 27.58 -0.09
CA ARG A 198 -4.77 28.95 -0.51
C ARG A 198 -5.42 29.87 0.52
N VAL A 199 -4.59 30.48 1.34
CA VAL A 199 -4.97 31.56 2.23
C VAL A 199 -5.35 32.79 1.40
#